data_22c7a28029ec8f72f76df073dbdc2397
#
_entry.id   22c7a28029ec8f72f76df073dbdc2397
#
_cell.length_a   1.000
_cell.length_b   1.000
_cell.length_c   1.000
_cell.angle_alpha   90.00
_cell.angle_beta   90.00
_cell.angle_gamma   90.00
#
_symmetry.space_group_name_H-M   'P 1'
#
loop_
_entity.id
_entity.type
_entity.pdbx_description
1 polymer ?
#
loop_
_entity_poly.entity_id
_entity_poly.type
_entity_poly.pdbx_seq_one_letter_code
_entity_poly.pdbx_strand_id
1 'polypeptide(L)'
;MAITAVATFAADITGNWKATAEGPNGAMQRTFTFKQEGAKLTGETVSSMFGKSVINDGKVEGDAVAFTIVIKFQDNEMKVNYNGKVSGDEIKFTVEGAMGGQTIEWLAKRDK
;
A
#
# COMPACT_ATOMS: atom_id res chain seq x y z
N MET A 1 11.99 -21.94 29.61
CA MET A 1 12.08 -21.78 28.68
C MET A 1 11.60 -20.66 28.17
N ALA A 2 12.00 -20.05 27.63
CA ALA A 2 11.65 -18.91 27.32
C ALA A 2 11.10 -18.80 26.11
N ILE A 3 10.14 -18.43 25.95
CA ILE A 3 9.68 -18.19 24.99
C ILE A 3 9.75 -17.06 24.56
N THR A 4 10.48 -16.84 24.10
CA THR A 4 10.45 -15.91 23.45
C THR A 4 9.51 -15.74 22.70
N ALA A 5 8.72 -15.21 23.07
CA ALA A 5 7.88 -14.67 22.45
C ALA A 5 8.30 -13.98 21.41
N VAL A 6 8.34 -14.48 20.48
CA VAL A 6 8.58 -13.86 19.56
C VAL A 6 7.62 -13.25 19.11
N ALA A 7 7.59 -12.43 19.38
CA ALA A 7 6.90 -11.49 18.93
C ALA A 7 6.82 -11.53 17.53
N THR A 8 5.77 -11.90 17.17
CA THR A 8 5.51 -11.73 15.90
C THR A 8 5.15 -10.36 15.81
N PHE A 9 5.95 -9.54 15.56
CA PHE A 9 5.61 -8.26 15.31
C PHE A 9 5.11 -8.16 13.94
N ALA A 10 4.05 -7.52 13.76
CA ALA A 10 3.73 -6.99 12.45
C ALA A 10 4.91 -6.16 12.00
N ALA A 11 5.31 -6.27 10.78
CA ALA A 11 6.36 -5.44 10.25
C ALA A 11 6.00 -3.96 10.44
N ASP A 12 6.95 -3.15 10.82
CA ASP A 12 6.70 -1.74 10.99
C ASP A 12 6.95 -1.04 9.66
N ILE A 13 5.89 -0.60 9.02
CA ILE A 13 6.00 0.05 7.73
C ILE A 13 5.80 1.55 7.83
N THR A 14 5.87 2.12 9.01
CA THR A 14 5.78 3.58 9.15
C THR A 14 6.90 4.26 8.39
N GLY A 15 6.57 5.26 7.61
CA GLY A 15 7.54 6.02 6.84
C GLY A 15 7.10 6.24 5.41
N ASN A 16 8.03 6.69 4.60
CA ASN A 16 7.78 6.98 3.21
C ASN A 16 8.23 5.84 2.31
N TRP A 17 7.45 5.55 1.29
CA TRP A 17 7.72 4.48 0.36
C TRP A 17 7.51 4.97 -1.06
N LYS A 18 8.31 4.48 -1.98
CA LYS A 18 8.12 4.74 -3.40
C LYS A 18 7.72 3.46 -4.09
N ALA A 19 6.62 3.50 -4.80
CA ALA A 19 6.10 2.34 -5.51
C ALA A 19 6.16 2.56 -7.01
N THR A 20 6.47 1.51 -7.73
CA THR A 20 6.47 1.54 -9.18
C THR A 20 5.65 0.36 -9.70
N ALA A 21 5.01 0.56 -10.82
CA ALA A 21 4.28 -0.49 -11.51
C ALA A 21 4.45 -0.29 -13.00
N GLU A 22 4.44 -1.39 -13.74
CA GLU A 22 4.52 -1.29 -15.18
C GLU A 22 3.11 -1.41 -15.72
N GLY A 23 2.70 -0.43 -16.47
CA GLY A 23 1.40 -0.41 -17.09
C GLY A 23 1.52 -0.40 -18.60
N PRO A 24 0.40 -0.43 -19.28
CA PRO A 24 0.39 -0.47 -20.75
C PRO A 24 1.01 0.76 -21.39
N ASN A 25 1.06 1.87 -20.68
CA ASN A 25 1.64 3.09 -21.21
C ASN A 25 2.99 3.43 -20.59
N GLY A 26 3.65 2.46 -19.99
CA GLY A 26 4.96 2.66 -19.37
C GLY A 26 4.89 2.54 -17.85
N ALA A 27 5.98 2.92 -17.20
CA ALA A 27 6.06 2.81 -15.76
C ALA A 27 5.23 3.87 -15.06
N MET A 28 4.53 3.48 -14.02
CA MET A 28 3.78 4.39 -13.16
C MET A 28 4.48 4.47 -11.83
N GLN A 29 4.40 5.63 -11.20
CA GLN A 29 5.01 5.84 -9.90
C GLN A 29 4.00 6.39 -8.91
N ARG A 30 4.16 5.99 -7.66
CA ARG A 30 3.29 6.44 -6.59
C ARG A 30 4.10 6.45 -5.31
N THR A 31 3.84 7.39 -4.43
CA THR A 31 4.47 7.40 -3.13
C THR A 31 3.42 7.11 -2.07
N PHE A 32 3.87 6.48 -0.99
CA PHE A 32 3.01 6.22 0.16
C PHE A 32 3.68 6.79 1.38
N THR A 33 2.88 7.38 2.26
CA THR A 33 3.33 7.75 3.59
C THR A 33 2.45 6.95 4.54
N PHE A 34 3.05 6.03 5.28
CA PHE A 34 2.31 5.15 6.17
C PHE A 34 2.56 5.50 7.63
N LYS A 35 1.54 5.34 8.44
CA LYS A 35 1.67 5.41 9.89
C LYS A 35 0.99 4.17 10.45
N GLN A 36 1.76 3.35 11.13
CA GLN A 36 1.25 2.10 11.69
C GLN A 36 1.14 2.21 13.19
N GLU A 37 -0.01 1.83 13.71
CA GLU A 37 -0.23 1.78 15.15
C GLU A 37 -0.77 0.39 15.46
N GLY A 38 0.07 -0.51 15.93
CA GLY A 38 -0.32 -1.91 16.12
C GLY A 38 -0.73 -2.52 14.80
N ALA A 39 -1.95 -2.99 14.71
CA ALA A 39 -2.47 -3.59 13.49
C ALA A 39 -3.19 -2.58 12.60
N LYS A 40 -3.28 -1.32 13.03
CA LYS A 40 -3.99 -0.31 12.27
C LYS A 40 -3.02 0.48 11.40
N LEU A 41 -3.39 0.70 10.17
CA LEU A 41 -2.59 1.45 9.23
C LEU A 41 -3.34 2.66 8.73
N THR A 42 -2.70 3.83 8.79
CA THR A 42 -3.23 5.04 8.22
C THR A 42 -2.19 5.67 7.32
N GLY A 43 -2.55 6.65 6.56
CA GLY A 43 -1.60 7.36 5.73
C GLY A 43 -2.23 7.91 4.47
N GLU A 44 -1.34 8.22 3.54
CA GLU A 44 -1.72 8.84 2.29
C GLU A 44 -0.89 8.29 1.16
N THR A 45 -1.39 8.42 -0.03
CA THR A 45 -0.64 8.08 -1.22
C THR A 45 -0.76 9.22 -2.22
N VAL A 46 0.30 9.47 -2.95
CA VAL A 46 0.32 10.50 -3.99
C VAL A 46 0.71 9.84 -5.30
N SER A 47 -0.10 10.08 -6.30
CA SER A 47 0.16 9.58 -7.64
C SER A 47 0.38 10.75 -8.57
N SER A 48 1.28 10.61 -9.52
CA SER A 48 1.50 11.66 -10.51
C SER A 48 0.27 11.88 -11.39
N MET A 49 -0.62 10.90 -11.46
CA MET A 49 -1.81 11.01 -12.29
C MET A 49 -3.05 11.46 -11.54
N PHE A 50 -3.21 11.00 -10.30
CA PHE A 50 -4.45 11.25 -9.58
C PHE A 50 -4.30 12.14 -8.35
N GLY A 51 -3.10 12.60 -8.08
CA GLY A 51 -2.86 13.43 -6.91
C GLY A 51 -2.89 12.65 -5.63
N LYS A 52 -3.34 13.29 -4.56
CA LYS A 52 -3.25 12.73 -3.21
C LYS A 52 -4.54 12.01 -2.86
N SER A 53 -4.40 10.87 -2.26
CA SER A 53 -5.53 10.09 -1.76
C SER A 53 -5.23 9.58 -0.35
N VAL A 54 -6.26 9.47 0.46
CA VAL A 54 -6.13 8.99 1.84
C VAL A 54 -6.35 7.48 1.86
N ILE A 55 -5.57 6.79 2.70
CA ILE A 55 -5.74 5.36 2.90
C ILE A 55 -6.88 5.12 3.87
N ASN A 56 -7.77 4.21 3.52
CA ASN A 56 -8.89 3.82 4.36
C ASN A 56 -8.81 2.35 4.72
N ASP A 57 -9.34 2.02 5.89
CA ASP A 57 -9.45 0.61 6.33
C ASP A 57 -8.12 -0.14 6.30
N GLY A 58 -7.05 0.55 6.65
CA GLY A 58 -5.73 -0.06 6.62
C GLY A 58 -5.50 -1.03 7.75
N LYS A 59 -4.90 -2.17 7.44
CA LYS A 59 -4.56 -3.21 8.40
C LYS A 59 -3.20 -3.79 8.11
N VAL A 60 -2.49 -4.16 9.16
CA VAL A 60 -1.23 -4.89 9.04
C VAL A 60 -1.32 -6.11 9.94
N GLU A 61 -1.14 -7.29 9.35
CA GLU A 61 -1.13 -8.53 10.10
C GLU A 61 0.11 -9.32 9.71
N GLY A 62 1.08 -9.43 10.63
CA GLY A 62 2.36 -10.05 10.29
C GLY A 62 3.03 -9.29 9.18
N ASP A 63 3.23 -9.92 8.04
CA ASP A 63 3.78 -9.28 6.86
C ASP A 63 2.71 -8.93 5.81
N ALA A 64 1.45 -9.09 6.13
CA ALA A 64 0.37 -8.77 5.21
C ALA A 64 -0.17 -7.36 5.48
N VAL A 65 -0.36 -6.60 4.42
CA VAL A 65 -0.86 -5.24 4.49
C VAL A 65 -2.07 -5.13 3.58
N ALA A 66 -3.12 -4.51 4.04
CA ALA A 66 -4.29 -4.29 3.22
C ALA A 66 -4.87 -2.92 3.49
N PHE A 67 -5.31 -2.24 2.46
CA PHE A 67 -6.01 -0.98 2.61
C PHE A 67 -6.82 -0.67 1.37
N THR A 68 -7.67 0.32 1.47
CA THR A 68 -8.50 0.78 0.37
C THR A 68 -8.20 2.24 0.10
N ILE A 69 -8.13 2.60 -1.15
CA ILE A 69 -7.98 3.98 -1.58
C ILE A 69 -9.22 4.35 -2.36
N VAL A 70 -9.76 5.53 -2.08
CA VAL A 70 -10.87 6.05 -2.86
C VAL A 70 -10.30 7.12 -3.79
N ILE A 71 -10.43 6.89 -5.06
CA ILE A 71 -9.97 7.83 -6.06
C ILE A 71 -11.17 8.58 -6.60
N LYS A 72 -11.12 9.89 -6.53
CA LYS A 72 -12.18 10.70 -7.09
C LYS A 72 -11.74 11.19 -8.45
N PHE A 73 -12.55 10.89 -9.43
CA PHE A 73 -12.25 11.31 -10.78
C PHE A 73 -13.53 11.94 -11.34
N GLN A 74 -13.51 13.23 -11.52
CA GLN A 74 -14.68 14.00 -11.92
C GLN A 74 -15.78 13.82 -10.84
N ASP A 75 -16.96 13.37 -11.21
CA ASP A 75 -18.03 13.16 -10.25
C ASP A 75 -18.11 11.71 -9.79
N ASN A 76 -17.13 10.91 -10.12
CA ASN A 76 -17.13 9.50 -9.77
C ASN A 76 -16.12 9.17 -8.69
N GLU A 77 -16.46 8.21 -7.85
CA GLU A 77 -15.54 7.68 -6.88
C GLU A 77 -15.26 6.24 -7.21
N MET A 78 -14.00 5.84 -7.13
CA MET A 78 -13.62 4.48 -7.36
C MET A 78 -12.86 3.96 -6.16
N LYS A 79 -13.29 2.85 -5.61
CA LYS A 79 -12.57 2.22 -4.52
C LYS A 79 -11.61 1.21 -5.09
N VAL A 80 -10.38 1.30 -4.64
CA VAL A 80 -9.33 0.40 -5.10
C VAL A 80 -8.75 -0.30 -3.90
N ASN A 81 -8.76 -1.61 -3.91
CA ASN A 81 -8.24 -2.41 -2.81
C ASN A 81 -6.79 -2.80 -3.06
N TYR A 82 -5.95 -2.51 -2.09
CA TYR A 82 -4.54 -2.85 -2.15
C TYR A 82 -4.27 -3.95 -1.14
N ASN A 83 -3.60 -5.00 -1.60
CA ASN A 83 -3.13 -6.08 -0.73
C ASN A 83 -1.63 -6.19 -0.94
N GLY A 84 -0.88 -6.17 0.13
CA GLY A 84 0.56 -6.19 0.04
C GLY A 84 1.19 -7.22 0.94
N LYS A 85 2.42 -7.58 0.60
CA LYS A 85 3.24 -8.44 1.44
C LYS A 85 4.57 -7.76 1.64
N VAL A 86 4.95 -7.61 2.90
CA VAL A 86 6.18 -6.93 3.29
C VAL A 86 7.33 -7.92 3.31
N SER A 87 8.44 -7.51 2.74
CA SER A 87 9.66 -8.30 2.78
C SER A 87 10.82 -7.33 2.95
N GLY A 88 11.31 -7.19 4.18
CA GLY A 88 12.37 -6.24 4.48
C GLY A 88 11.94 -4.81 4.21
N ASP A 89 12.64 -4.14 3.32
CA ASP A 89 12.34 -2.77 2.95
C ASP A 89 11.51 -2.67 1.66
N GLU A 90 10.83 -3.75 1.31
CA GLU A 90 9.99 -3.79 0.12
C GLU A 90 8.59 -4.29 0.46
N ILE A 91 7.61 -3.80 -0.26
CA ILE A 91 6.26 -4.31 -0.18
C ILE A 91 5.77 -4.55 -1.60
N LYS A 92 5.26 -5.75 -1.84
CA LYS A 92 4.64 -6.04 -3.12
C LYS A 92 3.14 -5.91 -2.95
N PHE A 93 2.55 -4.97 -3.65
CA PHE A 93 1.11 -4.75 -3.61
C PHE A 93 0.45 -5.33 -4.84
N THR A 94 -0.69 -5.95 -4.63
CA THR A 94 -1.57 -6.38 -5.71
C THR A 94 -2.82 -5.52 -5.61
N VAL A 95 -3.17 -4.88 -6.70
CA VAL A 95 -4.34 -4.00 -6.75
C VAL A 95 -5.38 -4.66 -7.63
N GLU A 96 -6.57 -4.85 -7.08
CA GLU A 96 -7.65 -5.46 -7.83
C GLU A 96 -8.73 -4.42 -8.11
N GLY A 97 -9.38 -4.56 -9.23
CA GLY A 97 -10.50 -3.71 -9.56
C GLY A 97 -10.14 -2.37 -10.18
N ALA A 98 -8.87 -2.12 -10.40
CA ALA A 98 -8.46 -0.88 -11.04
C ALA A 98 -8.56 -1.03 -12.54
N MET A 99 -8.86 0.06 -13.20
CA MET A 99 -8.78 0.12 -14.67
C MET A 99 -9.49 -1.04 -15.39
N GLY A 100 -10.73 -1.27 -15.04
CA GLY A 100 -11.50 -2.27 -15.74
C GLY A 100 -11.34 -3.68 -15.25
N GLY A 101 -10.94 -3.83 -14.02
CA GLY A 101 -10.87 -5.16 -13.40
C GLY A 101 -9.55 -5.88 -13.56
N GLN A 102 -8.56 -5.21 -14.10
CA GLN A 102 -7.24 -5.82 -14.23
C GLN A 102 -6.50 -5.77 -12.91
N THR A 103 -5.66 -6.74 -12.69
CA THR A 103 -4.79 -6.77 -11.52
C THR A 103 -3.48 -6.07 -11.85
N ILE A 104 -3.09 -5.14 -11.01
CA ILE A 104 -1.83 -4.41 -11.17
C ILE A 104 -0.95 -4.72 -9.98
N GLU A 105 0.31 -4.98 -10.24
CA GLU A 105 1.27 -5.20 -9.17
C GLU A 105 2.16 -3.98 -9.02
N TRP A 106 2.31 -3.54 -7.77
CA TRP A 106 3.19 -2.43 -7.44
C TRP A 106 4.30 -2.95 -6.55
N LEU A 107 5.51 -2.52 -6.82
CA LEU A 107 6.63 -2.80 -5.93
C LEU A 107 6.97 -1.51 -5.21
N ALA A 108 6.80 -1.50 -3.92
CA ALA A 108 7.13 -0.35 -3.09
C ALA A 108 8.45 -0.60 -2.37
N LYS A 109 9.29 0.41 -2.35
CA LYS A 109 10.55 0.35 -1.63
C LYS A 109 10.61 1.49 -0.65
N ARG A 110 11.18 1.22 0.51
CA ARG A 110 11.30 2.26 1.53
C ARG A 110 12.19 3.37 1.04
N ASP A 111 11.69 4.59 1.15
CA ASP A 111 12.45 5.76 0.73
C ASP A 111 13.27 6.21 1.92
N LYS A 112 14.54 5.98 1.87
CA LYS A 112 15.45 6.32 2.96
C LYS A 112 16.11 7.66 2.75
#